data_ce4202fe1fcc839815683c6e1f51f8eb
#
_entry.id   ce4202fe1fcc839815683c6e1f51f8eb
#
_cell.length_a   1.000
_cell.length_b   1.000
_cell.length_c   1.000
_cell.angle_alpha   90.00
_cell.angle_beta   90.00
_cell.angle_gamma   90.00
#
_symmetry.space_group_name_H-M   'P 1'
#
loop_
_entity.id
_entity.type
_entity.pdbx_description
1 polymer ?
#
loop_
_entity_poly.entity_id
_entity_poly.type
_entity_poly.pdbx_seq_one_letter_code
_entity_poly.pdbx_strand_id
1 'polypeptide(L)'
;MLRKRRRKILGMSERGESKRLGAKQHKNSGRNTHKGDATWRNFTVDFKEYPKGITVNKDIWAKAVTDAIRNGNDPAIFIVLGEGNAKVRLAVIEVEMLEQLTEGYEDDTAK
;
A
#
# COMPACT_ATOMS: atom_id res chain seq x y z
N MET A 1 7.85 -24.75 -9.24
CA MET A 1 7.88 -24.17 -9.01
C MET A 1 7.63 -23.10 -8.55
N LEU A 2 7.66 -22.75 -8.08
CA LEU A 2 7.46 -21.75 -7.57
C LEU A 2 7.21 -21.65 -6.29
N ARG A 3 7.07 -22.52 -5.57
CA ARG A 3 6.64 -22.59 -4.45
C ARG A 3 7.64 -22.30 -3.45
N LYS A 4 8.68 -22.68 -3.46
CA LYS A 4 9.60 -22.45 -2.63
C LYS A 4 9.62 -21.05 -2.42
N ARG A 5 9.50 -20.38 -3.29
CA ARG A 5 9.51 -19.11 -3.24
C ARG A 5 8.47 -18.71 -2.37
N ARG A 6 7.53 -19.43 -2.27
CA ARG A 6 6.46 -19.10 -1.55
C ARG A 6 6.83 -18.89 -0.17
N ARG A 7 7.68 -19.56 0.32
CA ARG A 7 8.01 -19.45 1.57
C ARG A 7 8.65 -18.22 1.77
N LYS A 8 9.39 -17.84 0.91
CA LYS A 8 10.03 -16.74 0.94
C LYS A 8 9.05 -15.74 0.90
N ILE A 9 8.06 -15.86 0.27
CA ILE A 9 7.04 -14.97 0.15
C ILE A 9 6.48 -14.63 1.43
N LEU A 10 6.47 -15.50 2.33
CA LEU A 10 5.96 -15.20 3.56
C LEU A 10 6.85 -14.19 4.15
N GLY A 11 8.04 -14.22 3.84
CA GLY A 11 8.90 -13.33 4.37
C GLY A 11 8.94 -12.09 3.60
N MET A 12 8.21 -12.06 2.46
CA MET A 12 8.22 -10.93 1.70
C MET A 12 7.46 -9.96 2.44
N SER A 13 7.94 -9.03 2.89
CA SER A 13 7.30 -8.05 3.64
C SER A 13 6.96 -6.90 2.77
N GLU A 14 6.82 -5.75 3.36
CA GLU A 14 6.50 -4.56 2.65
C GLU A 14 7.55 -4.25 1.59
N ARG A 15 8.78 -4.64 1.85
CA ARG A 15 9.83 -4.39 0.89
C ARG A 15 9.56 -5.20 -0.39
N GLY A 16 9.15 -6.45 -0.22
CA GLY A 16 8.87 -7.27 -1.38
C GLY A 16 7.68 -6.76 -2.16
N GLU A 17 6.67 -6.27 -1.46
CA GLU A 17 5.50 -5.76 -2.14
C GLU A 17 5.86 -4.48 -2.88
N SER A 18 6.71 -3.66 -2.31
CA SER A 18 7.12 -2.42 -2.94
C SER A 18 7.85 -2.74 -4.24
N LYS A 19 8.72 -3.73 -4.21
CA LYS A 19 9.46 -4.11 -5.37
C LYS A 19 8.53 -4.67 -6.44
N ARG A 20 7.59 -5.48 -6.08
CA ARG A 20 6.67 -6.05 -7.02
C ARG A 20 5.91 -4.95 -7.74
N LEU A 21 5.58 -3.88 -7.03
CA LEU A 21 4.81 -2.81 -7.60
C LEU A 21 5.67 -1.86 -8.42
N GLY A 22 6.95 -1.96 -8.31
CA GLY A 22 7.84 -1.04 -8.99
C GLY A 22 7.95 0.29 -8.27
N ALA A 23 7.64 0.29 -6.99
CA ALA A 23 7.69 1.52 -6.23
C ALA A 23 9.11 1.79 -5.75
N LYS A 24 9.40 3.05 -5.52
CA LYS A 24 10.70 3.42 -5.05
C LYS A 24 10.69 3.42 -3.55
N GLN A 25 11.48 2.55 -2.95
CA GLN A 25 11.53 2.45 -1.52
C GLN A 25 12.30 3.60 -0.91
N HIS A 26 11.83 4.10 0.21
CA HIS A 26 12.48 5.22 0.84
C HIS A 26 13.75 4.73 1.50
N LYS A 27 14.77 5.51 1.34
CA LYS A 27 16.02 5.19 1.89
C LYS A 27 16.08 4.78 3.31
N ASN A 28 15.53 5.40 4.20
CA ASN A 28 15.58 5.01 5.57
C ASN A 28 14.37 4.28 6.06
N SER A 29 13.60 3.78 5.14
CA SER A 29 12.44 3.04 5.49
C SER A 29 12.91 1.80 6.21
N GLY A 30 12.34 1.46 7.26
CA GLY A 30 12.73 0.30 7.99
C GLY A 30 13.58 0.60 9.19
N ARG A 31 14.07 1.80 9.28
CA ARG A 31 14.91 2.13 10.37
C ARG A 31 14.11 2.47 11.60
N ASN A 32 12.97 2.93 11.49
CA ASN A 32 12.20 3.20 12.66
C ASN A 32 10.78 3.06 12.27
N THR A 33 10.03 4.09 12.27
CA THR A 33 8.62 3.96 12.04
C THR A 33 8.22 4.01 10.60
N HIS A 34 9.18 4.16 9.70
CA HIS A 34 8.80 4.27 8.31
C HIS A 34 9.11 3.03 7.52
N LYS A 35 9.21 1.90 8.21
CA LYS A 35 9.45 0.69 7.56
C LYS A 35 8.38 0.41 6.54
N GLY A 36 8.71 0.06 5.37
CA GLY A 36 7.75 -0.28 4.34
C GLY A 36 7.26 0.85 3.48
N ASP A 37 7.61 2.08 3.81
CA ASP A 37 7.16 3.20 3.02
C ASP A 37 7.85 3.25 1.67
N ALA A 38 7.14 3.65 0.66
CA ALA A 38 7.68 3.76 -0.68
C ALA A 38 6.94 4.84 -1.44
N THR A 39 7.54 5.30 -2.52
CA THR A 39 6.89 6.25 -3.39
C THR A 39 6.48 5.51 -4.65
N TRP A 40 5.23 5.61 -5.03
CA TRP A 40 4.72 5.00 -6.24
C TRP A 40 3.82 6.02 -6.91
N ARG A 41 4.26 6.48 -8.07
CA ARG A 41 3.56 7.55 -8.77
C ARG A 41 3.52 8.76 -7.84
N ASN A 42 2.39 9.34 -7.58
CA ASN A 42 2.34 10.49 -6.69
C ASN A 42 1.90 10.11 -5.28
N PHE A 43 2.05 8.83 -4.94
CA PHE A 43 1.64 8.38 -3.62
C PHE A 43 2.82 8.00 -2.75
N THR A 44 2.68 8.28 -1.45
CA THR A 44 3.58 7.69 -0.48
C THR A 44 2.77 6.53 0.07
N VAL A 45 3.26 5.32 -0.13
CA VAL A 45 2.55 4.11 0.19
C VAL A 45 3.13 3.43 1.40
N ASP A 46 2.26 3.11 2.35
CA ASP A 46 2.66 2.39 3.54
C ASP A 46 2.16 0.96 3.33
N PHE A 47 3.05 0.02 3.20
CA PHE A 47 2.66 -1.37 2.98
C PHE A 47 2.43 -2.08 4.30
N LYS A 48 1.30 -2.76 4.41
CA LYS A 48 0.94 -3.51 5.61
C LYS A 48 0.63 -4.93 5.20
N GLU A 49 1.44 -5.85 5.63
CA GLU A 49 1.20 -7.23 5.29
C GLU A 49 0.77 -8.00 6.53
N TYR A 50 -0.49 -8.38 6.59
CA TYR A 50 -1.04 -9.07 7.75
C TYR A 50 -1.95 -10.18 7.23
N PRO A 51 -1.53 -11.41 7.35
CA PRO A 51 -2.29 -12.51 6.74
C PRO A 51 -3.74 -12.58 7.12
N LYS A 52 -4.06 -12.26 8.36
CA LYS A 52 -5.42 -12.40 8.82
C LYS A 52 -6.24 -11.11 8.83
N GLY A 53 -5.59 -10.02 8.68
CA GLY A 53 -6.32 -8.76 8.64
C GLY A 53 -5.69 -7.68 9.48
N ILE A 54 -6.19 -6.49 9.33
CA ILE A 54 -5.68 -5.34 10.05
C ILE A 54 -6.80 -4.34 10.17
N THR A 55 -6.81 -3.60 11.25
CA THR A 55 -7.76 -2.53 11.43
C THR A 55 -7.08 -1.22 11.07
N VAL A 56 -7.71 -0.45 10.22
CA VAL A 56 -7.18 0.86 9.87
C VAL A 56 -8.01 1.88 10.64
N ASN A 57 -7.40 2.53 11.60
CA ASN A 57 -8.09 3.53 12.39
C ASN A 57 -7.54 4.89 12.06
N LYS A 58 -8.05 5.91 12.73
CA LYS A 58 -7.63 7.26 12.47
C LYS A 58 -6.17 7.49 12.71
N ASP A 59 -5.61 6.87 13.72
CA ASP A 59 -4.20 7.09 14.02
C ASP A 59 -3.30 6.50 12.93
N ILE A 60 -3.66 5.35 12.43
CA ILE A 60 -2.89 4.72 11.39
C ILE A 60 -2.98 5.57 10.12
N TRP A 61 -4.17 6.07 9.82
CA TRP A 61 -4.33 6.90 8.64
C TRP A 61 -3.59 8.23 8.80
N ALA A 62 -3.64 8.81 9.99
CA ALA A 62 -2.97 10.08 10.23
C ALA A 62 -1.46 9.96 10.01
N LYS A 63 -0.90 8.80 10.36
CA LYS A 63 0.51 8.60 10.16
C LYS A 63 0.81 8.55 8.68
N ALA A 64 -0.03 7.88 7.92
CA ALA A 64 0.17 7.79 6.48
C ALA A 64 0.10 9.18 5.86
N VAL A 65 -0.81 10.01 6.35
CA VAL A 65 -0.96 11.36 5.85
C VAL A 65 0.28 12.19 6.17
N THR A 66 0.78 12.07 7.39
CA THR A 66 1.96 12.81 7.80
C THR A 66 3.16 12.46 6.93
N ASP A 67 3.34 11.17 6.69
CA ASP A 67 4.47 10.74 5.89
C ASP A 67 4.33 11.24 4.45
N ALA A 68 3.12 11.23 3.93
CA ALA A 68 2.90 11.66 2.56
C ALA A 68 3.14 13.17 2.43
N ILE A 69 2.67 13.95 3.38
CA ILE A 69 2.86 15.38 3.33
C ILE A 69 4.36 15.69 3.35
N ARG A 70 5.09 14.98 4.17
CA ARG A 70 6.50 15.20 4.28
C ARG A 70 7.19 14.96 2.95
N ASN A 71 6.67 14.10 2.14
CA ASN A 71 7.24 13.78 0.84
C ASN A 71 6.58 14.51 -0.31
N GLY A 72 5.60 15.34 -0.03
CA GLY A 72 4.91 16.07 -1.09
C GLY A 72 4.02 15.18 -1.93
N ASN A 73 3.52 14.11 -1.36
CA ASN A 73 2.72 13.13 -2.09
C ASN A 73 1.37 12.94 -1.44
N ASP A 74 0.55 12.12 -2.06
CA ASP A 74 -0.74 11.75 -1.50
C ASP A 74 -0.58 10.45 -0.72
N PRO A 75 -1.33 10.27 0.35
CA PRO A 75 -1.18 9.07 1.17
C PRO A 75 -1.94 7.88 0.63
N ALA A 76 -1.38 6.69 0.82
CA ALA A 76 -2.07 5.45 0.51
C ALA A 76 -1.54 4.37 1.43
N ILE A 77 -2.40 3.44 1.80
CA ILE A 77 -1.97 2.28 2.56
C ILE A 77 -2.32 1.09 1.71
N PHE A 78 -1.33 0.28 1.39
CA PHE A 78 -1.57 -0.93 0.61
C PHE A 78 -1.52 -2.08 1.58
N ILE A 79 -2.60 -2.81 1.66
CA ILE A 79 -2.74 -3.91 2.60
C ILE A 79 -2.67 -5.23 1.85
N VAL A 80 -1.87 -6.13 2.35
CA VAL A 80 -1.75 -7.44 1.73
C VAL A 80 -2.26 -8.44 2.74
N LEU A 81 -3.29 -9.15 2.38
CA LEU A 81 -3.88 -10.16 3.24
C LEU A 81 -3.67 -11.54 2.63
N GLY A 82 -3.68 -12.52 3.47
CA GLY A 82 -3.55 -13.90 3.00
C GLY A 82 -2.11 -14.33 2.84
N GLU A 83 -1.93 -15.51 2.40
CA GLU A 83 -0.60 -16.09 2.26
C GLU A 83 -0.46 -16.81 0.95
N GLY A 84 0.75 -16.97 0.53
CA GLY A 84 1.04 -17.75 -0.65
C GLY A 84 0.34 -17.22 -1.89
N ASN A 85 -0.33 -18.07 -2.59
CA ASN A 85 -1.01 -17.68 -3.80
C ASN A 85 -2.36 -17.05 -3.54
N ALA A 86 -2.78 -17.05 -2.30
CA ALA A 86 -4.08 -16.52 -1.97
C ALA A 86 -4.02 -15.09 -1.47
N LYS A 87 -2.98 -14.38 -1.78
CA LYS A 87 -2.85 -13.01 -1.32
C LYS A 87 -3.83 -12.09 -2.00
N VAL A 88 -4.39 -11.20 -1.21
CA VAL A 88 -5.29 -10.19 -1.72
C VAL A 88 -4.64 -8.85 -1.42
N ARG A 89 -4.57 -8.00 -2.40
CA ARG A 89 -3.93 -6.69 -2.24
C ARG A 89 -4.98 -5.61 -2.35
N LEU A 90 -5.04 -4.79 -1.31
CA LEU A 90 -6.05 -3.74 -1.22
C LEU A 90 -5.37 -2.39 -1.08
N ALA A 91 -6.00 -1.38 -1.57
CA ALA A 91 -5.48 -0.03 -1.43
C ALA A 91 -6.47 0.80 -0.63
N VAL A 92 -5.98 1.53 0.37
CA VAL A 92 -6.78 2.42 1.15
C VAL A 92 -6.36 3.83 0.78
N ILE A 93 -7.29 4.62 0.24
CA ILE A 93 -7.03 6.02 -0.09
C ILE A 93 -8.30 6.78 0.30
N GLU A 94 -8.19 8.08 0.34
CA GLU A 94 -9.34 8.89 0.70
C GLU A 94 -10.33 8.84 -0.45
N VAL A 95 -11.59 8.91 -0.12
CA VAL A 95 -12.64 8.85 -1.13
C VAL A 95 -12.47 9.99 -2.14
N GLU A 96 -12.08 11.16 -1.69
CA GLU A 96 -11.85 12.26 -2.58
C GLU A 96 -10.80 11.92 -3.63
N MET A 97 -9.78 11.22 -3.23
CA MET A 97 -8.73 10.85 -4.16
C MET A 97 -9.28 9.85 -5.18
N LEU A 98 -10.09 8.91 -4.72
CA LEU A 98 -10.67 7.94 -5.62
C LEU A 98 -11.55 8.66 -6.63
N GLU A 99 -12.28 9.68 -6.19
CA GLU A 99 -13.13 10.43 -7.07
C GLU A 99 -12.29 11.13 -8.14
N GLN A 100 -11.18 11.69 -7.76
CA GLN A 100 -10.31 12.34 -8.71
C GLN A 100 -9.74 11.35 -9.72
N LEU A 101 -9.34 10.20 -9.24
CA LEU A 101 -8.72 9.21 -10.13
C LEU A 101 -9.73 8.63 -11.12
N THR A 102 -10.99 8.67 -10.77
CA THR A 102 -12.01 8.11 -11.65
C THR A 102 -12.78 9.20 -12.39
N GLU A 103 -12.34 10.42 -12.31
CA GLU A 103 -12.99 11.51 -12.96
C GLU A 103 -12.94 11.23 -14.46
N GLY A 104 -13.99 11.39 -15.13
CA GLY A 104 -14.03 11.12 -16.55
C GLY A 104 -14.58 9.77 -16.92
N TYR A 105 -14.75 8.88 -15.93
CA TYR A 105 -15.30 7.60 -16.22
C TYR A 105 -16.78 7.83 -16.48
N GLU A 106 -17.35 7.14 -17.43
CA GLU A 106 -18.71 7.24 -17.67
C GLU A 106 -19.45 6.48 -16.64
N ASP A 107 -20.49 7.05 -16.08
CA ASP A 107 -21.24 6.39 -15.04
C ASP A 107 -22.51 5.82 -15.68
N ASP A 108 -22.43 4.62 -16.12
CA ASP A 108 -23.56 3.99 -16.74
C ASP A 108 -24.73 3.80 -15.82
N THR A 109 -24.51 3.78 -14.56
CA THR A 109 -25.62 3.57 -13.65
C THR A 109 -26.40 4.85 -13.49
N ALA A 110 -25.91 5.94 -13.96
CA ALA A 110 -26.61 7.19 -13.83
C ALA A 110 -27.64 7.37 -14.92
N LYS A 111 -27.69 6.46 -15.85
CA LYS A 111 -28.61 6.61 -16.95
C LYS A 111 -29.96 6.14 -16.66
#